data_7d391fd4776ff6ff256ea26540b52ed7
#
_entry.id   7d391fd4776ff6ff256ea26540b52ed7
#
_cell.length_a   1.000
_cell.length_b   1.000
_cell.length_c   1.000
_cell.angle_alpha   90.00
_cell.angle_beta   90.00
_cell.angle_gamma   90.00
#
_symmetry.space_group_name_H-M   'P 1'
#
loop_
_entity.id
_entity.type
_entity.pdbx_description
1 polymer ?
#
loop_
_entity_poly.entity_id
_entity_poly.type
_entity_poly.pdbx_seq_one_letter_code
_entity_poly.pdbx_strand_id
1 'polypeptide(L)'
;MILSLFPTGAAVASGTASIVFSGEIMANSLGIMMLDTTFERPLGDVGNAGSWPFPVVYKTVKGASARTIVNGEDDAVLLDAFVAAGEELAREGACALTTSCGFLVLRQSALASRLTLPVATSSLLQIPQITAFLPAGKKVGVITYDFNSLTDRHFREAGVKDIPPVTGLPKGGAFHQLIEGGKPYDREALSNELLQTVQDLVDKQPSIGALLFECTNLPPFSAEISKRFGLPVFDILTLGRWLHAGASIGEAR
;
A
#
# COMPACT_ATOMS: atom_id res chain seq x y z
N MET A 1 12.93 -43.90 -4.36
CA MET A 1 12.90 -43.62 -5.80
C MET A 1 11.55 -42.99 -6.11
N ILE A 2 11.45 -41.67 -5.98
CA ILE A 2 10.23 -40.89 -6.29
C ILE A 2 10.67 -39.81 -7.28
N LEU A 3 10.15 -39.92 -8.52
CA LEU A 3 10.46 -39.04 -9.64
C LEU A 3 9.82 -37.67 -9.45
N SER A 4 10.66 -36.68 -9.67
CA SER A 4 10.36 -35.28 -9.95
C SER A 4 9.56 -35.14 -11.24
N LEU A 5 8.49 -34.35 -11.21
CA LEU A 5 7.81 -33.79 -12.40
C LEU A 5 7.65 -32.29 -12.20
N PHE A 6 8.63 -31.52 -12.70
CA PHE A 6 8.45 -30.10 -13.00
C PHE A 6 8.29 -29.94 -14.52
N PRO A 7 7.30 -29.26 -15.02
CA PRO A 7 7.26 -28.88 -16.42
C PRO A 7 8.11 -27.62 -16.64
N THR A 8 9.09 -27.77 -17.53
CA THR A 8 9.91 -26.67 -18.09
C THR A 8 9.10 -25.98 -19.20
N GLY A 9 9.19 -24.64 -19.21
CA GLY A 9 8.94 -23.84 -20.41
C GLY A 9 7.72 -22.93 -20.32
N ALA A 10 7.93 -21.66 -19.91
CA ALA A 10 7.05 -20.56 -20.27
C ALA A 10 7.88 -19.46 -20.91
N ALA A 11 7.58 -19.18 -22.18
CA ALA A 11 8.16 -18.10 -22.97
C ALA A 11 7.68 -16.74 -22.44
N VAL A 12 8.62 -15.79 -22.35
CA VAL A 12 8.33 -14.38 -22.01
C VAL A 12 7.70 -13.74 -23.24
N ALA A 13 6.40 -13.41 -23.16
CA ALA A 13 5.73 -12.53 -24.10
C ALA A 13 5.47 -11.19 -23.40
N SER A 14 6.03 -10.11 -23.96
CA SER A 14 5.70 -8.73 -23.65
C SER A 14 4.27 -8.43 -24.09
N GLY A 15 3.38 -8.28 -23.12
CA GLY A 15 2.00 -7.90 -23.35
C GLY A 15 1.28 -7.90 -22.02
N THR A 16 0.53 -6.85 -21.73
CA THR A 16 -0.39 -6.73 -20.59
C THR A 16 -1.35 -7.93 -20.58
N ALA A 17 -0.92 -9.04 -20.00
CA ALA A 17 -1.75 -10.21 -19.80
C ALA A 17 -2.59 -9.99 -18.54
N SER A 18 -3.83 -9.58 -18.73
CA SER A 18 -4.89 -9.87 -17.77
C SER A 18 -4.98 -11.39 -17.70
N ILE A 19 -4.46 -11.98 -16.63
CA ILE A 19 -4.67 -13.40 -16.36
C ILE A 19 -6.14 -13.53 -15.95
N VAL A 20 -6.99 -13.82 -16.92
CA VAL A 20 -8.36 -14.26 -16.70
C VAL A 20 -8.26 -15.73 -16.30
N PHE A 21 -8.24 -16.01 -15.02
CA PHE A 21 -8.55 -17.36 -14.53
C PHE A 21 -10.03 -17.64 -14.80
N SER A 22 -10.30 -18.71 -15.52
CA SER A 22 -11.61 -19.23 -15.86
C SER A 22 -12.46 -19.42 -14.59
N GLY A 23 -13.49 -18.57 -14.39
CA GLY A 23 -14.74 -18.90 -13.70
C GLY A 23 -14.75 -19.43 -12.26
N GLU A 24 -13.61 -19.61 -11.59
CA GLU A 24 -13.56 -19.95 -10.18
C GLU A 24 -13.59 -18.65 -9.37
N ILE A 25 -14.62 -18.49 -8.54
CA ILE A 25 -14.70 -17.46 -7.52
C ILE A 25 -13.45 -17.65 -6.63
N MET A 26 -12.54 -16.69 -6.66
CA MET A 26 -11.33 -16.69 -5.83
C MET A 26 -11.73 -16.38 -4.38
N ALA A 27 -12.40 -17.34 -3.73
CA ALA A 27 -12.80 -17.20 -2.33
C ALA A 27 -11.58 -16.86 -1.45
N ASN A 28 -11.76 -15.97 -0.49
CA ASN A 28 -10.71 -15.49 0.42
C ASN A 28 -9.57 -14.69 -0.24
N SER A 29 -9.80 -14.00 -1.35
CA SER A 29 -8.83 -13.05 -1.89
C SER A 29 -8.84 -11.70 -1.15
N LEU A 30 -7.73 -10.95 -1.20
CA LEU A 30 -7.72 -9.54 -0.82
C LEU A 30 -8.09 -8.71 -2.05
N GLY A 31 -9.14 -7.90 -1.93
CA GLY A 31 -9.55 -6.95 -2.96
C GLY A 31 -8.75 -5.64 -2.86
N ILE A 32 -8.20 -5.18 -3.98
CA ILE A 32 -7.38 -3.96 -4.02
C ILE A 32 -7.99 -2.96 -4.98
N MET A 33 -8.49 -1.85 -4.44
CA MET A 33 -8.99 -0.71 -5.20
C MET A 33 -7.81 0.13 -5.70
N MET A 34 -7.54 0.05 -6.99
CA MET A 34 -6.36 0.67 -7.62
C MET A 34 -6.67 2.07 -8.14
N LEU A 35 -5.74 3.01 -7.95
CA LEU A 35 -5.75 4.25 -8.72
C LEU A 35 -5.53 3.96 -10.22
N ASP A 36 -6.06 4.85 -11.06
CA ASP A 36 -5.88 4.81 -12.52
C ASP A 36 -4.48 5.34 -12.88
N THR A 37 -3.50 4.46 -12.82
CA THR A 37 -2.07 4.75 -13.03
C THR A 37 -1.45 3.74 -13.98
N THR A 38 -0.40 4.15 -14.69
CA THR A 38 0.22 3.36 -15.78
C THR A 38 1.68 3.02 -15.57
N PHE A 39 2.30 3.46 -14.46
CA PHE A 39 3.71 3.16 -14.19
C PHE A 39 3.93 1.69 -13.81
N GLU A 40 5.15 1.23 -13.99
CA GLU A 40 5.57 -0.14 -13.65
C GLU A 40 5.42 -0.42 -12.15
N ARG A 41 4.90 -1.62 -11.83
CA ARG A 41 4.72 -2.10 -10.45
C ARG A 41 5.58 -3.32 -10.21
N PRO A 42 6.77 -3.13 -9.62
CA PRO A 42 7.70 -4.22 -9.35
C PRO A 42 7.22 -5.14 -8.23
N LEU A 43 7.88 -6.27 -8.06
CA LEU A 43 7.69 -7.12 -6.89
C LEU A 43 7.90 -6.31 -5.60
N GLY A 44 6.97 -6.42 -4.67
CA GLY A 44 6.90 -5.60 -3.46
C GLY A 44 5.90 -4.43 -3.57
N ASP A 45 5.50 -3.98 -4.78
CA ASP A 45 4.44 -2.99 -4.95
C ASP A 45 3.06 -3.59 -4.66
N VAL A 46 2.15 -2.78 -4.11
CA VAL A 46 0.77 -3.19 -3.78
C VAL A 46 0.01 -3.74 -4.99
N GLY A 47 0.27 -3.18 -6.16
CA GLY A 47 -0.38 -3.56 -7.43
C GLY A 47 0.26 -4.75 -8.14
N ASN A 48 1.29 -5.38 -7.55
CA ASN A 48 1.89 -6.59 -8.10
C ASN A 48 1.38 -7.83 -7.33
N ALA A 49 0.70 -8.73 -8.01
CA ALA A 49 0.14 -9.93 -7.38
C ALA A 49 1.20 -10.82 -6.70
N GLY A 50 2.42 -10.85 -7.23
CA GLY A 50 3.54 -11.58 -6.63
C GLY A 50 4.03 -11.01 -5.29
N SER A 51 3.57 -9.82 -4.89
CA SER A 51 3.89 -9.21 -3.59
C SER A 51 3.10 -9.84 -2.42
N TRP A 52 2.06 -10.58 -2.74
CA TRP A 52 1.13 -11.14 -1.76
C TRP A 52 1.27 -12.66 -1.64
N PRO A 53 1.27 -13.22 -0.43
CA PRO A 53 1.37 -14.67 -0.22
C PRO A 53 0.03 -15.41 -0.36
N PHE A 54 -1.03 -14.72 -0.80
CA PHE A 54 -2.39 -15.20 -0.96
C PHE A 54 -3.01 -14.58 -2.22
N PRO A 55 -4.17 -15.08 -2.71
CA PRO A 55 -4.83 -14.53 -3.88
C PRO A 55 -5.24 -13.08 -3.68
N VAL A 56 -5.10 -12.27 -4.73
CA VAL A 56 -5.55 -10.89 -4.79
C VAL A 56 -6.35 -10.62 -6.05
N VAL A 57 -7.37 -9.78 -5.93
CA VAL A 57 -8.17 -9.29 -7.05
C VAL A 57 -8.09 -7.76 -7.11
N TYR A 58 -8.03 -7.21 -8.32
CA TYR A 58 -7.79 -5.79 -8.52
C TYR A 58 -8.94 -5.13 -9.25
N LYS A 59 -9.32 -3.94 -8.81
CA LYS A 59 -10.26 -3.08 -9.53
C LYS A 59 -9.70 -1.66 -9.67
N THR A 60 -9.48 -1.23 -10.90
CA THR A 60 -9.07 0.16 -11.16
C THR A 60 -10.27 1.09 -11.07
N VAL A 61 -10.17 2.09 -10.20
CA VAL A 61 -11.15 3.17 -10.06
C VAL A 61 -10.83 4.24 -11.10
N LYS A 62 -11.60 4.29 -12.17
CA LYS A 62 -11.37 5.20 -13.29
C LYS A 62 -11.43 6.66 -12.86
N GLY A 63 -10.48 7.45 -13.34
CA GLY A 63 -10.34 8.88 -12.99
C GLY A 63 -9.69 9.15 -11.63
N ALA A 64 -9.45 8.14 -10.79
CA ALA A 64 -8.72 8.28 -9.54
C ALA A 64 -7.21 8.34 -9.82
N SER A 65 -6.64 9.53 -9.94
CA SER A 65 -5.19 9.73 -10.10
C SER A 65 -4.51 10.04 -8.76
N ALA A 66 -3.18 9.86 -8.70
CA ALA A 66 -2.41 10.28 -7.54
C ALA A 66 -2.65 11.78 -7.23
N ARG A 67 -2.64 12.63 -8.25
CA ARG A 67 -2.85 14.07 -8.12
C ARG A 67 -4.22 14.42 -7.51
N THR A 68 -5.32 13.80 -7.98
CA THR A 68 -6.67 14.09 -7.47
C THR A 68 -6.83 13.65 -6.01
N ILE A 69 -6.25 12.50 -5.63
CA ILE A 69 -6.32 11.98 -4.27
C ILE A 69 -5.45 12.79 -3.31
N VAL A 70 -4.19 13.06 -3.69
CA VAL A 70 -3.22 13.78 -2.83
C VAL A 70 -3.66 15.22 -2.58
N ASN A 71 -4.25 15.90 -3.56
CA ASN A 71 -4.78 17.26 -3.40
C ASN A 71 -6.04 17.34 -2.51
N GLY A 72 -6.59 16.19 -2.10
CA GLY A 72 -7.69 16.14 -1.12
C GLY A 72 -9.01 16.68 -1.63
N GLU A 73 -9.24 16.69 -2.93
CA GLU A 73 -10.53 17.09 -3.52
C GLU A 73 -11.63 16.20 -2.98
N ASP A 74 -12.60 16.82 -2.31
CA ASP A 74 -13.74 16.11 -1.69
C ASP A 74 -14.81 15.85 -2.75
N ASP A 75 -14.52 14.87 -3.62
CA ASP A 75 -15.40 14.48 -4.71
C ASP A 75 -16.28 13.29 -4.31
N ALA A 76 -17.57 13.56 -4.15
CA ALA A 76 -18.58 12.53 -3.86
C ALA A 76 -18.66 11.48 -4.99
N VAL A 77 -18.44 11.89 -6.24
CA VAL A 77 -18.45 11.00 -7.41
C VAL A 77 -17.31 10.00 -7.30
N LEU A 78 -16.14 10.46 -6.88
CA LEU A 78 -14.98 9.59 -6.68
C LEU A 78 -15.19 8.61 -5.52
N LEU A 79 -15.82 9.04 -4.42
CA LEU A 79 -16.19 8.15 -3.32
C LEU A 79 -17.17 7.06 -3.80
N ASP A 80 -18.19 7.41 -4.58
CA ASP A 80 -19.13 6.46 -5.16
C ASP A 80 -18.45 5.44 -6.08
N ALA A 81 -17.46 5.88 -6.86
CA ALA A 81 -16.67 5.00 -7.71
C ALA A 81 -15.82 3.99 -6.88
N PHE A 82 -15.24 4.42 -5.76
CA PHE A 82 -14.55 3.51 -4.83
C PHE A 82 -15.51 2.49 -4.19
N VAL A 83 -16.69 2.93 -3.78
CA VAL A 83 -17.72 2.02 -3.23
C VAL A 83 -18.12 0.98 -4.28
N ALA A 84 -18.43 1.41 -5.51
CA ALA A 84 -18.77 0.49 -6.60
C ALA A 84 -17.66 -0.53 -6.89
N ALA A 85 -16.40 -0.09 -6.90
CA ALA A 85 -15.25 -0.96 -7.07
C ALA A 85 -15.12 -1.97 -5.92
N GLY A 86 -15.32 -1.55 -4.68
CA GLY A 86 -15.29 -2.43 -3.51
C GLY A 86 -16.39 -3.47 -3.51
N GLU A 87 -17.62 -3.11 -3.91
CA GLU A 87 -18.74 -4.04 -4.06
C GLU A 87 -18.53 -5.06 -5.19
N GLU A 88 -17.87 -4.64 -6.27
CA GLU A 88 -17.50 -5.54 -7.36
C GLU A 88 -16.46 -6.55 -6.89
N LEU A 89 -15.41 -6.10 -6.20
CA LEU A 89 -14.40 -6.99 -5.61
C LEU A 89 -15.02 -7.98 -4.60
N ALA A 90 -16.01 -7.54 -3.81
CA ALA A 90 -16.74 -8.43 -2.90
C ALA A 90 -17.47 -9.54 -3.68
N ARG A 91 -18.11 -9.21 -4.80
CA ARG A 91 -18.77 -10.20 -5.69
C ARG A 91 -17.77 -11.14 -6.38
N GLU A 92 -16.54 -10.70 -6.58
CA GLU A 92 -15.44 -11.51 -7.12
C GLU A 92 -14.75 -12.41 -6.08
N GLY A 93 -15.24 -12.41 -4.82
CA GLY A 93 -14.77 -13.32 -3.77
C GLY A 93 -13.72 -12.73 -2.84
N ALA A 94 -13.54 -11.40 -2.83
CA ALA A 94 -12.70 -10.78 -1.82
C ALA A 94 -13.30 -10.98 -0.42
N CYS A 95 -12.43 -11.22 0.59
CA CYS A 95 -12.81 -11.29 2.00
C CYS A 95 -12.54 -9.98 2.76
N ALA A 96 -11.67 -9.13 2.21
CA ALA A 96 -11.35 -7.82 2.75
C ALA A 96 -10.85 -6.90 1.62
N LEU A 97 -10.79 -5.60 1.88
CA LEU A 97 -10.44 -4.58 0.89
C LEU A 97 -9.31 -3.69 1.35
N THR A 98 -8.45 -3.29 0.41
CA THR A 98 -7.45 -2.25 0.62
C THR A 98 -7.33 -1.35 -0.62
N THR A 99 -6.41 -0.38 -0.60
CA THR A 99 -6.24 0.57 -1.70
C THR A 99 -4.78 0.69 -2.14
N SER A 100 -4.55 1.30 -3.28
CA SER A 100 -3.20 1.60 -3.79
C SER A 100 -2.75 3.05 -3.52
N CYS A 101 -3.32 3.72 -2.51
CA CYS A 101 -2.91 5.09 -2.13
C CYS A 101 -3.21 5.37 -0.67
N GLY A 102 -2.17 5.68 0.12
CA GLY A 102 -2.30 5.91 1.56
C GLY A 102 -3.10 7.18 1.91
N PHE A 103 -3.15 8.18 1.04
CA PHE A 103 -3.99 9.38 1.21
C PHE A 103 -5.49 9.08 1.25
N LEU A 104 -5.92 7.90 0.78
CA LEU A 104 -7.33 7.46 0.90
C LEU A 104 -7.77 7.20 2.33
N VAL A 105 -6.89 7.33 3.32
CA VAL A 105 -7.30 7.35 4.74
C VAL A 105 -8.38 8.39 5.02
N LEU A 106 -8.39 9.53 4.30
CA LEU A 106 -9.46 10.53 4.40
C LEU A 106 -10.85 9.99 4.05
N ARG A 107 -10.92 8.86 3.36
CA ARG A 107 -12.16 8.16 2.99
C ARG A 107 -12.43 6.92 3.85
N GLN A 108 -11.58 6.63 4.84
CA GLN A 108 -11.67 5.41 5.64
C GLN A 108 -13.05 5.22 6.24
N SER A 109 -13.53 6.19 7.00
CA SER A 109 -14.82 6.10 7.69
C SER A 109 -15.99 6.02 6.70
N ALA A 110 -15.94 6.79 5.60
CA ALA A 110 -16.96 6.79 4.58
C ALA A 110 -17.03 5.44 3.83
N LEU A 111 -15.90 4.86 3.47
CA LEU A 111 -15.83 3.56 2.81
C LEU A 111 -16.27 2.44 3.76
N ALA A 112 -15.78 2.45 5.01
CA ALA A 112 -16.15 1.45 6.00
C ALA A 112 -17.66 1.46 6.34
N SER A 113 -18.33 2.61 6.24
CA SER A 113 -19.78 2.71 6.49
C SER A 113 -20.64 2.25 5.31
N ARG A 114 -20.06 2.13 4.10
CA ARG A 114 -20.82 1.84 2.86
C ARG A 114 -20.50 0.47 2.28
N LEU A 115 -19.35 -0.11 2.59
CA LEU A 115 -18.91 -1.41 2.10
C LEU A 115 -19.32 -2.53 3.05
N THR A 116 -19.60 -3.70 2.51
CA THR A 116 -19.99 -4.89 3.29
C THR A 116 -18.81 -5.66 3.86
N LEU A 117 -17.61 -5.47 3.29
CA LEU A 117 -16.38 -6.11 3.72
C LEU A 117 -15.52 -5.19 4.57
N PRO A 118 -14.70 -5.74 5.47
CA PRO A 118 -13.66 -4.97 6.16
C PRO A 118 -12.78 -4.25 5.14
N VAL A 119 -12.54 -2.95 5.34
CA VAL A 119 -11.70 -2.13 4.48
C VAL A 119 -10.63 -1.40 5.29
N ALA A 120 -9.38 -1.44 4.82
CA ALA A 120 -8.27 -0.67 5.37
C ALA A 120 -7.58 0.10 4.24
N THR A 121 -7.78 1.41 4.20
CA THR A 121 -7.40 2.25 3.06
C THR A 121 -5.95 2.71 3.06
N SER A 122 -5.26 2.66 4.19
CA SER A 122 -3.92 3.24 4.35
C SER A 122 -3.12 2.53 5.43
N SER A 123 -1.82 2.39 5.20
CA SER A 123 -0.87 1.93 6.21
C SER A 123 -0.86 2.79 7.48
N LEU A 124 -1.27 4.06 7.41
CA LEU A 124 -1.41 4.95 8.58
C LEU A 124 -2.30 4.37 9.69
N LEU A 125 -3.27 3.52 9.33
CA LEU A 125 -4.14 2.81 10.28
C LEU A 125 -3.38 1.90 11.25
N GLN A 126 -2.13 1.55 10.96
CA GLN A 126 -1.27 0.74 11.83
C GLN A 126 -0.58 1.55 12.94
N ILE A 127 -0.51 2.90 12.83
CA ILE A 127 0.27 3.74 13.76
C ILE A 127 -0.11 3.51 15.22
N PRO A 128 -1.41 3.47 15.62
CA PRO A 128 -1.78 3.25 17.01
C PRO A 128 -1.25 1.92 17.57
N GLN A 129 -1.35 0.83 16.79
CA GLN A 129 -0.86 -0.49 17.17
C GLN A 129 0.65 -0.54 17.25
N ILE A 130 1.35 0.02 16.24
CA ILE A 130 2.82 0.07 16.23
C ILE A 130 3.30 0.85 17.44
N THR A 131 2.70 2.00 17.73
CA THR A 131 3.06 2.83 18.90
C THR A 131 2.92 2.05 20.20
N ALA A 132 1.88 1.24 20.34
CA ALA A 132 1.68 0.38 21.53
C ALA A 132 2.70 -0.75 21.65
N PHE A 133 3.31 -1.20 20.56
CA PHE A 133 4.32 -2.27 20.55
C PHE A 133 5.74 -1.75 20.80
N LEU A 134 5.98 -0.46 20.58
CA LEU A 134 7.33 0.10 20.70
C LEU A 134 7.79 0.21 22.17
N PRO A 135 9.10 0.05 22.41
CA PRO A 135 9.68 0.34 23.73
C PRO A 135 9.39 1.78 24.17
N ALA A 136 9.34 2.00 25.48
CA ALA A 136 9.08 3.31 26.06
C ALA A 136 10.02 4.38 25.48
N GLY A 137 9.46 5.52 25.09
CA GLY A 137 10.19 6.65 24.51
C GLY A 137 10.52 6.51 23.01
N LYS A 138 10.23 5.36 22.39
CA LYS A 138 10.39 5.20 20.95
C LYS A 138 9.12 5.64 20.21
N LYS A 139 9.31 6.13 18.98
CA LYS A 139 8.26 6.68 18.11
C LYS A 139 8.26 6.00 16.74
N VAL A 140 7.13 6.07 16.06
CA VAL A 140 7.02 5.73 14.63
C VAL A 140 7.57 6.91 13.82
N GLY A 141 8.38 6.66 12.79
CA GLY A 141 8.75 7.63 11.77
C GLY A 141 7.95 7.37 10.51
N VAL A 142 7.22 8.36 9.99
CA VAL A 142 6.39 8.21 8.79
C VAL A 142 7.10 8.78 7.57
N ILE A 143 7.16 8.00 6.49
CA ILE A 143 7.61 8.45 5.18
C ILE A 143 6.39 8.52 4.25
N THR A 144 6.12 9.71 3.71
CA THR A 144 4.99 9.97 2.82
C THR A 144 5.46 10.40 1.43
N TYR A 145 4.57 10.27 0.45
CA TYR A 145 4.80 10.77 -0.91
C TYR A 145 4.95 12.28 -0.94
N ASP A 146 4.03 13.02 -0.32
CA ASP A 146 4.06 14.49 -0.23
C ASP A 146 3.78 14.96 1.20
N PHE A 147 4.82 15.50 1.83
CA PHE A 147 4.73 16.04 3.20
C PHE A 147 3.71 17.16 3.34
N ASN A 148 3.61 18.05 2.34
CA ASN A 148 2.74 19.23 2.43
C ASN A 148 1.26 18.88 2.30
N SER A 149 0.95 17.78 1.62
CA SER A 149 -0.42 17.30 1.44
C SER A 149 -0.88 16.36 2.57
N LEU A 150 0.05 15.78 3.34
CA LEU A 150 -0.28 14.92 4.47
C LEU A 150 -0.56 15.77 5.73
N THR A 151 -1.83 16.01 5.99
CA THR A 151 -2.29 16.91 7.06
C THR A 151 -2.68 16.16 8.34
N ASP A 152 -2.89 16.89 9.44
CA ASP A 152 -3.40 16.37 10.71
C ASP A 152 -4.72 15.60 10.55
N ARG A 153 -5.54 15.95 9.54
CA ARG A 153 -6.79 15.24 9.25
C ARG A 153 -6.53 13.78 8.89
N HIS A 154 -5.48 13.48 8.10
CA HIS A 154 -5.11 12.11 7.74
C HIS A 154 -4.79 11.26 8.99
N PHE A 155 -4.05 11.83 9.92
CA PHE A 155 -3.71 11.15 11.17
C PHE A 155 -4.92 10.94 12.07
N ARG A 156 -5.81 11.94 12.18
CA ARG A 156 -7.07 11.79 12.94
C ARG A 156 -7.97 10.69 12.36
N GLU A 157 -8.12 10.64 11.03
CA GLU A 157 -8.90 9.59 10.36
C GLU A 157 -8.27 8.19 10.53
N ALA A 158 -6.95 8.12 10.71
CA ALA A 158 -6.24 6.89 11.08
C ALA A 158 -6.32 6.55 12.57
N GLY A 159 -7.01 7.34 13.40
CA GLY A 159 -7.12 7.12 14.85
C GLY A 159 -5.84 7.49 15.62
N VAL A 160 -4.94 8.26 15.02
CA VAL A 160 -3.68 8.69 15.65
C VAL A 160 -3.95 9.89 16.55
N LYS A 161 -3.58 9.80 17.83
CA LYS A 161 -3.75 10.87 18.82
C LYS A 161 -2.60 11.88 18.77
N ASP A 162 -1.38 11.37 18.77
CA ASP A 162 -0.15 12.17 18.74
C ASP A 162 0.54 11.97 17.40
N ILE A 163 0.65 13.04 16.62
CA ILE A 163 1.25 12.97 15.27
C ILE A 163 2.73 12.60 15.41
N PRO A 164 3.17 11.50 14.79
CA PRO A 164 4.56 11.08 14.85
C PRO A 164 5.46 11.98 13.98
N PRO A 165 6.81 11.87 14.09
CA PRO A 165 7.71 12.45 13.12
C PRO A 165 7.39 12.02 11.69
N VAL A 166 7.29 12.98 10.77
CA VAL A 166 6.96 12.76 9.35
C VAL A 166 8.03 13.37 8.47
N THR A 167 8.37 12.71 7.39
CA THR A 167 9.13 13.27 6.28
C THR A 167 8.49 12.89 4.94
N GLY A 168 8.64 13.74 3.93
CA GLY A 168 8.17 13.48 2.57
C GLY A 168 9.33 13.15 1.63
N LEU A 169 9.00 12.47 0.54
CA LEU A 169 9.93 12.30 -0.57
C LEU A 169 10.26 13.68 -1.21
N PRO A 170 11.46 13.86 -1.78
CA PRO A 170 11.85 15.11 -2.43
C PRO A 170 10.91 15.45 -3.58
N LYS A 171 10.35 16.66 -3.58
CA LYS A 171 9.49 17.12 -4.66
C LYS A 171 10.27 17.17 -5.98
N GLY A 172 9.72 16.55 -7.03
CA GLY A 172 10.41 16.41 -8.31
C GLY A 172 11.54 15.36 -8.34
N GLY A 173 11.73 14.61 -7.25
CA GLY A 173 12.67 13.51 -7.16
C GLY A 173 12.25 12.26 -7.94
N ALA A 174 12.98 11.16 -7.75
CA ALA A 174 12.80 9.94 -8.53
C ALA A 174 11.39 9.35 -8.42
N PHE A 175 10.81 9.28 -7.21
CA PHE A 175 9.43 8.82 -7.03
C PHE A 175 8.41 9.75 -7.68
N HIS A 176 8.57 11.08 -7.59
CA HIS A 176 7.68 12.01 -8.27
C HIS A 176 7.77 11.88 -9.80
N GLN A 177 8.97 11.69 -10.33
CA GLN A 177 9.19 11.48 -11.76
C GLN A 177 8.58 10.16 -12.26
N LEU A 178 8.61 9.10 -11.44
CA LEU A 178 7.93 7.83 -11.75
C LEU A 178 6.41 7.99 -11.73
N ILE A 179 5.86 8.53 -10.65
CA ILE A 179 4.41 8.50 -10.37
C ILE A 179 3.65 9.52 -11.21
N GLU A 180 4.19 10.72 -11.39
CA GLU A 180 3.55 11.82 -12.09
C GLU A 180 4.29 12.28 -13.35
N GLY A 181 5.62 12.09 -13.39
CA GLY A 181 6.48 12.57 -14.48
C GLY A 181 6.58 11.63 -15.69
N GLY A 182 6.01 10.42 -15.61
CA GLY A 182 6.04 9.43 -16.70
C GLY A 182 7.43 8.86 -16.99
N LYS A 183 8.38 8.98 -16.06
CA LYS A 183 9.69 8.35 -16.19
C LYS A 183 9.59 6.84 -15.99
N PRO A 184 10.44 6.04 -16.67
CA PRO A 184 10.50 4.61 -16.43
C PRO A 184 10.96 4.31 -14.99
N TYR A 185 10.65 3.10 -14.52
CA TYR A 185 11.09 2.61 -13.22
C TYR A 185 12.62 2.46 -13.20
N ASP A 186 13.26 3.16 -12.28
CA ASP A 186 14.68 3.08 -12.00
C ASP A 186 14.91 2.73 -10.53
N ARG A 187 15.13 1.43 -10.27
CA ARG A 187 15.28 0.91 -8.91
C ARG A 187 16.40 1.60 -8.13
N GLU A 188 17.53 1.88 -8.78
CA GLU A 188 18.69 2.46 -8.11
C GLU A 188 18.42 3.91 -7.69
N ALA A 189 17.88 4.71 -8.60
CA ALA A 189 17.51 6.10 -8.30
C ALA A 189 16.45 6.19 -7.19
N LEU A 190 15.42 5.33 -7.22
CA LEU A 190 14.37 5.26 -6.21
C LEU A 190 14.90 4.80 -4.85
N SER A 191 15.77 3.78 -4.82
CA SER A 191 16.39 3.29 -3.59
C SER A 191 17.28 4.37 -2.96
N ASN A 192 18.13 5.02 -3.74
CA ASN A 192 19.01 6.08 -3.23
C ASN A 192 18.24 7.26 -2.66
N GLU A 193 17.15 7.69 -3.32
CA GLU A 193 16.29 8.76 -2.81
C GLU A 193 15.63 8.38 -1.48
N LEU A 194 15.10 7.16 -1.38
CA LEU A 194 14.45 6.70 -0.15
C LEU A 194 15.46 6.50 0.98
N LEU A 195 16.63 5.92 0.71
CA LEU A 195 17.71 5.76 1.70
C LEU A 195 18.11 7.12 2.30
N GLN A 196 18.31 8.14 1.46
CA GLN A 196 18.64 9.48 1.94
C GLN A 196 17.50 10.10 2.76
N THR A 197 16.25 9.96 2.30
CA THR A 197 15.07 10.46 3.00
C THR A 197 14.94 9.84 4.39
N VAL A 198 15.15 8.54 4.51
CA VAL A 198 15.10 7.83 5.80
C VAL A 198 16.29 8.21 6.69
N GLN A 199 17.50 8.34 6.12
CA GLN A 199 18.69 8.76 6.87
C GLN A 199 18.46 10.13 7.51
N ASP A 200 17.99 11.10 6.73
CA ASP A 200 17.71 12.46 7.21
C ASP A 200 16.67 12.49 8.35
N LEU A 201 15.64 11.61 8.26
CA LEU A 201 14.63 11.50 9.29
C LEU A 201 15.20 10.90 10.59
N VAL A 202 15.94 9.80 10.49
CA VAL A 202 16.50 9.09 11.66
C VAL A 202 17.56 9.96 12.36
N ASP A 203 18.39 10.68 11.62
CA ASP A 203 19.39 11.58 12.18
C ASP A 203 18.75 12.75 12.96
N LYS A 204 17.64 13.30 12.44
CA LYS A 204 16.89 14.37 13.10
C LYS A 204 16.06 13.87 14.30
N GLN A 205 15.71 12.58 14.31
CA GLN A 205 14.77 11.98 15.25
C GLN A 205 15.32 10.66 15.84
N PRO A 206 16.31 10.68 16.73
CA PRO A 206 16.93 9.46 17.29
C PRO A 206 15.96 8.59 18.13
N SER A 207 14.79 9.14 18.47
CA SER A 207 13.74 8.41 19.17
C SER A 207 12.94 7.46 18.26
N ILE A 208 13.16 7.46 16.94
CA ILE A 208 12.47 6.53 16.04
C ILE A 208 12.84 5.09 16.40
N GLY A 209 11.83 4.25 16.54
CA GLY A 209 11.94 2.83 16.83
C GLY A 209 11.29 1.93 15.77
N ALA A 210 10.52 2.52 14.86
CA ALA A 210 9.94 1.86 13.69
C ALA A 210 9.69 2.87 12.59
N LEU A 211 9.66 2.40 11.35
CA LEU A 211 9.30 3.20 10.17
C LEU A 211 7.94 2.75 9.65
N LEU A 212 7.17 3.69 9.14
CA LEU A 212 5.92 3.43 8.44
C LEU A 212 5.94 4.14 7.09
N PHE A 213 5.75 3.38 6.02
CA PHE A 213 5.61 3.89 4.66
C PHE A 213 4.14 4.15 4.35
N GLU A 214 3.77 5.43 4.26
CA GLU A 214 2.42 5.83 3.86
C GLU A 214 2.19 5.56 2.36
N CYS A 215 3.17 5.90 1.53
CA CYS A 215 3.11 5.68 0.10
C CYS A 215 3.21 4.20 -0.27
N THR A 216 2.24 3.73 -1.05
CA THR A 216 2.12 2.31 -1.44
C THR A 216 3.11 1.86 -2.52
N ASN A 217 3.96 2.77 -3.02
CA ASN A 217 5.05 2.48 -3.94
C ASN A 217 6.41 2.29 -3.24
N LEU A 218 6.47 2.47 -1.91
CA LEU A 218 7.71 2.29 -1.12
C LEU A 218 7.97 0.83 -0.68
N PRO A 219 6.98 -0.06 -0.54
CA PRO A 219 7.21 -1.41 -0.02
C PRO A 219 8.25 -2.26 -0.78
N PRO A 220 8.52 -2.07 -2.09
CA PRO A 220 9.63 -2.76 -2.76
C PRO A 220 11.00 -2.57 -2.11
N PHE A 221 11.14 -1.54 -1.28
CA PHE A 221 12.37 -1.16 -0.58
C PHE A 221 12.32 -1.47 0.92
N SER A 222 11.21 -1.94 1.47
CA SER A 222 11.03 -2.14 2.92
C SER A 222 12.11 -3.03 3.55
N ALA A 223 12.45 -4.14 2.90
CA ALA A 223 13.48 -5.06 3.40
C ALA A 223 14.89 -4.43 3.38
N GLU A 224 15.22 -3.67 2.35
CA GLU A 224 16.49 -2.94 2.20
C GLU A 224 16.63 -1.88 3.29
N ILE A 225 15.59 -1.05 3.49
CA ILE A 225 15.55 -0.02 4.52
C ILE A 225 15.63 -0.64 5.92
N SER A 226 14.85 -1.69 6.18
CA SER A 226 14.89 -2.37 7.48
C SER A 226 16.28 -2.91 7.80
N LYS A 227 16.93 -3.55 6.83
CA LYS A 227 18.30 -4.06 6.99
C LYS A 227 19.32 -2.94 7.20
N ARG A 228 19.20 -1.84 6.46
CA ARG A 228 20.16 -0.71 6.50
C ARG A 228 20.13 0.05 7.82
N PHE A 229 18.93 0.24 8.40
CA PHE A 229 18.73 1.06 9.60
C PHE A 229 18.51 0.23 10.87
N GLY A 230 18.34 -1.09 10.77
CA GLY A 230 18.04 -1.94 11.92
C GLY A 230 16.67 -1.66 12.54
N LEU A 231 15.73 -1.09 11.77
CA LEU A 231 14.40 -0.70 12.23
C LEU A 231 13.33 -1.57 11.57
N PRO A 232 12.27 -1.97 12.28
CA PRO A 232 11.09 -2.56 11.64
C PRO A 232 10.42 -1.56 10.72
N VAL A 233 9.97 -2.01 9.54
CA VAL A 233 9.26 -1.22 8.54
C VAL A 233 7.86 -1.78 8.38
N PHE A 234 6.86 -0.92 8.51
CA PHE A 234 5.46 -1.19 8.29
C PHE A 234 4.97 -0.44 7.04
N ASP A 235 4.10 -1.07 6.28
CA ASP A 235 3.63 -0.57 5.00
C ASP A 235 2.24 -1.15 4.66
N ILE A 236 1.76 -0.90 3.44
CA ILE A 236 0.47 -1.41 2.98
C ILE A 236 0.46 -2.95 2.87
N LEU A 237 1.61 -3.59 2.62
CA LEU A 237 1.67 -5.05 2.56
C LEU A 237 1.55 -5.68 3.95
N THR A 238 2.16 -5.07 4.98
CA THR A 238 2.01 -5.52 6.37
C THR A 238 0.56 -5.37 6.83
N LEU A 239 -0.10 -4.25 6.50
CA LEU A 239 -1.51 -4.02 6.77
C LEU A 239 -2.39 -5.05 6.07
N GLY A 240 -2.21 -5.24 4.77
CA GLY A 240 -3.02 -6.14 3.96
C GLY A 240 -2.89 -7.60 4.40
N ARG A 241 -1.69 -8.03 4.79
CA ARG A 241 -1.45 -9.38 5.35
C ARG A 241 -2.19 -9.58 6.66
N TRP A 242 -2.13 -8.61 7.56
CA TRP A 242 -2.86 -8.66 8.83
C TRP A 242 -4.38 -8.66 8.62
N LEU A 243 -4.88 -7.78 7.76
CA LEU A 243 -6.30 -7.69 7.44
C LEU A 243 -6.83 -8.99 6.81
N HIS A 244 -6.11 -9.53 5.81
CA HIS A 244 -6.46 -10.78 5.15
C HIS A 244 -6.46 -11.95 6.13
N ALA A 245 -5.43 -12.05 6.99
CA ALA A 245 -5.33 -13.14 7.97
C ALA A 245 -6.50 -13.15 8.98
N GLY A 246 -7.09 -11.98 9.27
CA GLY A 246 -8.25 -11.87 10.14
C GLY A 246 -9.59 -12.08 9.43
N ALA A 247 -9.67 -11.74 8.14
CA ALA A 247 -10.92 -11.75 7.37
C ALA A 247 -11.15 -13.06 6.59
N SER A 248 -10.09 -13.82 6.27
CA SER A 248 -10.23 -15.09 5.57
C SER A 248 -10.94 -16.12 6.44
N ILE A 249 -12.03 -16.70 5.91
CA ILE A 249 -12.89 -17.67 6.62
C ILE A 249 -12.57 -19.07 6.11
N GLY A 250 -12.28 -19.99 7.04
CA GLY A 250 -12.28 -21.43 6.73
C GLY A 250 -10.96 -22.04 6.25
N GLU A 251 -9.85 -21.31 6.19
CA GLU A 251 -8.54 -21.93 6.04
C GLU A 251 -8.04 -22.39 7.42
N ALA A 252 -7.82 -23.70 7.55
CA ALA A 252 -7.18 -24.25 8.74
C ALA A 252 -5.77 -23.63 8.85
N ARG A 253 -5.53 -22.95 9.96
CA ARG A 253 -4.23 -22.37 10.30
C ARG A 253 -3.22 -23.45 10.63
#